data_3e88564711cc82ed9d6cf970fa5dc2ad
#
_entry.id   3e88564711cc82ed9d6cf970fa5dc2ad
#
_cell.length_a   1.000
_cell.length_b   1.000
_cell.length_c   1.000
_cell.angle_alpha   90.00
_cell.angle_beta   90.00
_cell.angle_gamma   90.00
#
_symmetry.space_group_name_H-M   'P 1'
#
loop_
_entity.id
_entity.type
_entity.pdbx_description
1 polymer ?
#
loop_
_entity_poly.entity_id
_entity_poly.type
_entity_poly.pdbx_seq_one_letter_code
_entity_poly.pdbx_strand_id
1 'polypeptide(L)'
;MLTGRAVIKVKGERGAKITLRFSETLNKEGGIDRGSLRNAENTDVYILAGKEEEEFKPRFSYRGFRYVEVCAEGKAELREIVAEKLRTNTRQSGKFACSDEFLNRLHEISVRTESCNHHGILTDCPQRDERMGWLNDLSSRLFQTCNNFGMEIFFEKITDDITDTMDENGAIKDTAPYYLGGNVADPVSVAYLLIGKFAYERYGDTRIIEENYGKYKKWV
;
A
#
# COMPACT_ATOMS: atom_id res chain seq x y z
N MET A 1 12.01 4.61 2.44
CA MET A 1 10.86 3.70 2.60
C MET A 1 10.42 3.19 1.25
N LEU A 2 10.08 1.93 1.16
CA LEU A 2 9.43 1.30 0.01
C LEU A 2 8.42 0.24 0.48
N THR A 3 7.57 -0.18 -0.43
CA THR A 3 6.72 -1.36 -0.26
C THR A 3 7.13 -2.44 -1.23
N GLY A 4 7.13 -3.68 -0.77
CA GLY A 4 7.55 -4.80 -1.58
C GLY A 4 8.04 -5.99 -0.78
N ARG A 5 9.11 -6.59 -1.25
CA ARG A 5 9.73 -7.76 -0.64
C ARG A 5 11.25 -7.69 -0.72
N ALA A 6 11.92 -8.41 0.16
CA ALA A 6 13.35 -8.70 -0.01
C ALA A 6 13.51 -10.00 -0.80
N VAL A 7 14.47 -9.99 -1.72
CA VAL A 7 14.96 -11.16 -2.44
C VAL A 7 16.38 -11.41 -1.97
N ILE A 8 16.69 -12.63 -1.59
CA ILE A 8 18.02 -12.99 -1.09
C ILE A 8 18.63 -14.12 -1.91
N LYS A 9 19.95 -14.08 -2.09
CA LYS A 9 20.76 -15.22 -2.50
C LYS A 9 21.58 -15.68 -1.31
N VAL A 10 21.53 -16.96 -1.04
CA VAL A 10 22.14 -17.57 0.14
C VAL A 10 22.87 -18.87 -0.22
N LYS A 11 23.87 -19.21 0.59
CA LYS A 11 24.58 -20.47 0.55
C LYS A 11 24.67 -21.04 1.95
N GLY A 12 24.54 -22.35 2.13
CA GLY A 12 24.70 -22.95 3.45
C GLY A 12 24.27 -24.40 3.51
N GLU A 13 24.34 -24.95 4.72
CA GLU A 13 23.96 -26.33 4.97
C GLU A 13 22.43 -26.51 4.95
N ARG A 14 21.98 -27.68 4.58
CA ARG A 14 20.57 -28.06 4.63
C ARG A 14 19.99 -27.89 6.04
N GLY A 15 18.89 -27.19 6.17
CA GLY A 15 18.21 -26.91 7.42
C GLY A 15 18.70 -25.65 8.13
N ALA A 16 19.79 -25.02 7.66
CA ALA A 16 20.14 -23.68 8.13
C ALA A 16 19.02 -22.68 7.79
N LYS A 17 18.86 -21.64 8.61
CA LYS A 17 17.71 -20.74 8.53
C LYS A 17 18.15 -19.30 8.37
N ILE A 18 17.53 -18.58 7.46
CA ILE A 18 17.61 -17.11 7.35
C ILE A 18 16.26 -16.52 7.74
N THR A 19 16.29 -15.60 8.69
CA THR A 19 15.13 -14.81 9.11
C THR A 19 15.33 -13.35 8.69
N LEU A 20 14.34 -12.81 7.97
CA LEU A 20 14.29 -11.40 7.55
C LEU A 20 13.20 -10.71 8.34
N ARG A 21 13.54 -9.64 9.08
CA ARG A 21 12.59 -8.81 9.81
C ARG A 21 12.59 -7.41 9.22
N PHE A 22 11.41 -6.84 9.05
CA PHE A 22 11.22 -5.58 8.35
C PHE A 22 10.67 -4.51 9.28
N SER A 23 11.20 -3.28 9.17
CA SER A 23 10.66 -2.11 9.87
C SER A 23 10.95 -0.81 9.14
N GLU A 24 10.22 0.24 9.50
CA GLU A 24 10.46 1.60 9.03
C GLU A 24 11.43 2.36 9.92
N THR A 25 11.60 1.93 11.16
CA THR A 25 12.38 2.60 12.19
C THR A 25 13.35 1.63 12.87
N LEU A 26 14.39 2.20 13.46
CA LEU A 26 15.32 1.51 14.31
C LEU A 26 15.12 1.97 15.77
N ASN A 27 15.36 1.08 16.71
CA ASN A 27 15.42 1.40 18.13
C ASN A 27 16.71 2.19 18.47
N LYS A 28 16.86 2.58 19.71
CA LYS A 28 18.02 3.37 20.17
C LYS A 28 19.36 2.63 20.05
N GLU A 29 19.33 1.32 20.09
CA GLU A 29 20.47 0.42 19.94
C GLU A 29 20.82 0.11 18.48
N GLY A 30 20.05 0.63 17.52
CA GLY A 30 20.22 0.42 16.08
C GLY A 30 19.59 -0.87 15.53
N GLY A 31 18.88 -1.64 16.34
CA GLY A 31 18.11 -2.79 15.92
C GLY A 31 16.73 -2.41 15.37
N ILE A 32 16.02 -3.37 14.83
CA ILE A 32 14.66 -3.19 14.32
C ILE A 32 13.71 -2.76 15.44
N ASP A 33 13.02 -1.63 15.22
CA ASP A 33 11.91 -1.21 16.07
C ASP A 33 10.60 -1.81 15.56
N ARG A 34 9.93 -2.59 16.37
CA ARG A 34 8.65 -3.25 16.07
C ARG A 34 7.45 -2.53 16.67
N GLY A 35 7.64 -1.48 17.44
CA GLY A 35 6.56 -0.79 18.16
C GLY A 35 5.47 -0.25 17.23
N SER A 36 5.84 0.23 16.05
CA SER A 36 4.90 0.76 15.05
C SER A 36 4.14 -0.31 14.25
N LEU A 37 4.50 -1.57 14.38
CA LEU A 37 3.92 -2.67 13.59
C LEU A 37 2.61 -3.21 14.18
N ARG A 38 2.26 -2.84 15.40
CA ARG A 38 1.15 -3.44 16.18
C ARG A 38 1.36 -4.96 16.28
N ASN A 39 0.42 -5.77 15.78
CA ASN A 39 0.50 -7.24 15.79
C ASN A 39 1.10 -7.84 14.51
N ALA A 40 1.46 -7.01 13.51
CA ALA A 40 2.06 -7.51 12.28
C ALA A 40 3.42 -8.14 12.57
N GLU A 41 3.61 -9.41 12.24
CA GLU A 41 4.89 -10.08 12.43
C GLU A 41 5.99 -9.51 11.54
N ASN A 42 5.65 -9.09 10.34
CA ASN A 42 6.56 -8.47 9.37
C ASN A 42 7.89 -9.22 9.23
N THR A 43 7.80 -10.55 9.15
CA THR A 43 8.93 -11.47 9.17
C THR A 43 8.80 -12.49 8.04
N ASP A 44 9.88 -12.74 7.32
CA ASP A 44 9.96 -13.82 6.35
C ASP A 44 11.07 -14.79 6.79
N VAL A 45 10.84 -16.09 6.60
CA VAL A 45 11.78 -17.13 7.00
C VAL A 45 12.08 -18.03 5.80
N TYR A 46 13.36 -18.30 5.59
CA TYR A 46 13.81 -19.25 4.59
C TYR A 46 14.68 -20.35 5.23
N ILE A 47 14.34 -21.61 4.97
CA ILE A 47 15.10 -22.78 5.42
C ILE A 47 15.82 -23.33 4.19
N LEU A 48 17.15 -23.42 4.27
CA LEU A 48 18.01 -23.81 3.16
C LEU A 48 17.85 -25.31 2.84
N ALA A 49 17.82 -25.62 1.56
CA ALA A 49 17.82 -26.99 1.04
C ALA A 49 19.24 -27.60 0.98
N GLY A 50 20.29 -26.78 1.16
CA GLY A 50 21.69 -27.19 1.11
C GLY A 50 22.27 -27.28 -0.30
N LYS A 51 21.76 -26.47 -1.22
CA LYS A 51 22.32 -26.32 -2.56
C LYS A 51 23.54 -25.38 -2.55
N GLU A 52 24.29 -25.38 -3.64
CA GLU A 52 25.47 -24.53 -3.77
C GLU A 52 25.13 -23.04 -3.69
N GLU A 53 24.03 -22.63 -4.31
CA GLU A 53 23.41 -21.31 -4.17
C GLU A 53 21.88 -21.45 -4.25
N GLU A 54 21.18 -20.70 -3.42
CA GLU A 54 19.73 -20.69 -3.36
C GLU A 54 19.23 -19.26 -3.40
N GLU A 55 18.17 -19.04 -4.19
CA GLU A 55 17.43 -17.77 -4.21
C GLU A 55 16.11 -17.95 -3.46
N PHE A 56 15.82 -17.03 -2.54
CA PHE A 56 14.52 -16.93 -1.91
C PHE A 56 13.85 -15.62 -2.32
N LYS A 57 12.73 -15.76 -3.03
CA LYS A 57 11.88 -14.69 -3.52
C LYS A 57 10.45 -14.99 -3.10
N PRO A 58 9.96 -14.43 -1.96
CA PRO A 58 8.62 -14.71 -1.46
C PRO A 58 7.58 -14.19 -2.47
N ARG A 59 6.60 -15.04 -2.84
CA ARG A 59 5.62 -14.69 -3.87
C ARG A 59 4.50 -13.80 -3.37
N PHE A 60 4.05 -14.03 -2.13
CA PHE A 60 2.86 -13.40 -1.56
C PHE A 60 3.17 -12.50 -0.37
N SER A 61 4.44 -12.25 -0.07
CA SER A 61 4.85 -11.28 0.94
C SER A 61 4.79 -9.86 0.37
N TYR A 62 4.16 -8.98 1.13
CA TYR A 62 4.13 -7.54 0.87
C TYR A 62 4.44 -6.81 2.17
N ARG A 63 5.53 -6.06 2.19
CA ARG A 63 6.08 -5.38 3.37
C ARG A 63 6.27 -3.90 3.09
N GLY A 64 5.96 -3.05 4.08
CA GLY A 64 6.38 -1.65 4.09
C GLY A 64 7.62 -1.53 4.99
N PHE A 65 8.75 -1.02 4.48
CA PHE A 65 10.00 -0.99 5.24
C PHE A 65 11.01 0.04 4.73
N ARG A 66 11.94 0.37 5.60
CA ARG A 66 13.22 1.06 5.31
C ARG A 66 14.41 0.19 5.62
N TYR A 67 14.27 -0.68 6.62
CA TYR A 67 15.33 -1.52 7.16
C TYR A 67 14.91 -2.98 7.11
N VAL A 68 15.89 -3.83 6.87
CA VAL A 68 15.75 -5.28 6.92
C VAL A 68 16.85 -5.81 7.84
N GLU A 69 16.45 -6.44 8.93
CA GLU A 69 17.36 -7.19 9.79
C GLU A 69 17.47 -8.61 9.24
N VAL A 70 18.69 -9.10 9.10
CA VAL A 70 18.97 -10.46 8.63
C VAL A 70 19.62 -11.25 9.73
N CYS A 71 18.96 -12.32 10.18
CA CYS A 71 19.50 -13.26 11.16
C CYS A 71 19.74 -14.61 10.49
N ALA A 72 20.93 -15.18 10.69
CA ALA A 72 21.29 -16.51 10.23
C ALA A 72 21.42 -17.46 11.43
N GLU A 73 20.82 -18.64 11.31
CA GLU A 73 20.93 -19.73 12.26
C GLU A 73 21.51 -20.97 11.54
N GLY A 74 22.52 -21.59 12.15
CA GLY A 74 23.31 -22.63 11.50
C GLY A 74 24.34 -22.06 10.53
N LYS A 75 24.89 -22.91 9.65
CA LYS A 75 25.88 -22.46 8.66
C LYS A 75 25.18 -21.95 7.40
N ALA A 76 24.84 -20.68 7.44
CA ALA A 76 24.28 -19.97 6.29
C ALA A 76 25.03 -18.66 6.06
N GLU A 77 25.24 -18.31 4.81
CA GLU A 77 25.87 -17.09 4.34
C GLU A 77 24.95 -16.36 3.39
N LEU A 78 24.68 -15.09 3.71
CA LEU A 78 23.97 -14.18 2.80
C LEU A 78 24.95 -13.70 1.73
N ARG A 79 24.65 -13.98 0.45
CA ARG A 79 25.45 -13.51 -0.68
C ARG A 79 24.95 -12.18 -1.25
N GLU A 80 23.65 -12.05 -1.33
CA GLU A 80 23.01 -10.87 -1.89
C GLU A 80 21.67 -10.63 -1.22
N ILE A 81 21.30 -9.37 -1.06
CA ILE A 81 19.95 -8.94 -0.69
C ILE A 81 19.52 -7.76 -1.56
N VAL A 82 18.38 -7.88 -2.19
CA VAL A 82 17.77 -6.84 -3.04
C VAL A 82 16.35 -6.57 -2.60
N ALA A 83 15.96 -5.30 -2.53
CA ALA A 83 14.59 -4.92 -2.29
C ALA A 83 13.84 -4.72 -3.61
N GLU A 84 12.83 -5.52 -3.88
CA GLU A 84 11.92 -5.34 -5.01
C GLU A 84 10.71 -4.52 -4.61
N LYS A 85 10.49 -3.41 -5.30
CA LYS A 85 9.29 -2.59 -5.09
C LYS A 85 8.07 -3.27 -5.73
N LEU A 86 7.01 -3.44 -4.95
CA LEU A 86 5.72 -3.95 -5.40
C LEU A 86 4.64 -2.91 -5.14
N ARG A 87 3.82 -2.61 -6.14
CA ARG A 87 2.66 -1.75 -6.03
C ARG A 87 1.73 -1.93 -7.22
N THR A 88 0.51 -1.44 -7.13
CA THR A 88 -0.35 -1.27 -8.31
C THR A 88 0.32 -0.30 -9.29
N ASN A 89 0.34 -0.66 -10.56
CA ASN A 89 1.02 0.12 -11.60
C ASN A 89 0.21 1.35 -12.02
N THR A 90 -0.04 2.26 -11.09
CA THR A 90 -0.55 3.59 -11.39
C THR A 90 0.58 4.44 -11.97
N ARG A 91 0.37 4.97 -13.19
CA ARG A 91 1.37 5.81 -13.85
C ARG A 91 1.53 7.12 -13.09
N GLN A 92 2.75 7.47 -12.69
CA GLN A 92 3.01 8.82 -12.18
C GLN A 92 2.89 9.83 -13.34
N SER A 93 1.94 10.75 -13.23
CA SER A 93 1.63 11.75 -14.26
C SER A 93 2.03 13.16 -13.84
N GLY A 94 2.03 13.45 -12.54
CA GLY A 94 2.40 14.76 -12.00
C GLY A 94 3.89 14.92 -11.79
N LYS A 95 4.36 16.16 -12.00
CA LYS A 95 5.72 16.60 -11.68
C LYS A 95 5.65 17.97 -11.01
N PHE A 96 6.51 18.18 -10.02
CA PHE A 96 6.65 19.45 -9.34
C PHE A 96 8.11 19.76 -9.10
N ALA A 97 8.49 21.01 -9.35
CA ALA A 97 9.79 21.55 -8.99
C ALA A 97 9.67 23.05 -8.77
N CYS A 98 10.36 23.55 -7.75
CA CYS A 98 10.47 24.98 -7.46
C CYS A 98 11.86 25.31 -6.92
N SER A 99 12.14 26.58 -6.63
CA SER A 99 13.42 27.02 -6.08
C SER A 99 13.62 26.64 -4.60
N ASP A 100 12.59 26.22 -3.89
CA ASP A 100 12.63 25.82 -2.48
C ASP A 100 12.85 24.30 -2.40
N GLU A 101 14.02 23.89 -1.89
CA GLU A 101 14.38 22.48 -1.74
C GLU A 101 13.50 21.76 -0.72
N PHE A 102 13.02 22.44 0.33
CA PHE A 102 12.13 21.84 1.30
C PHE A 102 10.80 21.43 0.66
N LEU A 103 10.21 22.29 -0.17
CA LEU A 103 8.97 22.00 -0.89
C LEU A 103 9.16 20.89 -1.93
N ASN A 104 10.29 20.87 -2.64
CA ASN A 104 10.62 19.79 -3.55
C ASN A 104 10.72 18.45 -2.80
N ARG A 105 11.38 18.45 -1.65
CA ARG A 105 11.52 17.25 -0.82
C ARG A 105 10.19 16.80 -0.23
N LEU A 106 9.35 17.74 0.22
CA LEU A 106 8.01 17.45 0.73
C LEU A 106 7.15 16.78 -0.35
N HIS A 107 7.16 17.31 -1.56
CA HIS A 107 6.46 16.69 -2.69
C HIS A 107 6.98 15.27 -2.98
N GLU A 108 8.30 15.09 -3.06
CA GLU A 108 8.92 13.78 -3.31
C GLU A 108 8.49 12.72 -2.28
N ILE A 109 8.54 13.06 -0.98
CA ILE A 109 8.15 12.10 0.08
C ILE A 109 6.64 11.83 0.05
N SER A 110 5.82 12.82 -0.28
CA SER A 110 4.36 12.66 -0.42
C SER A 110 4.02 11.70 -1.56
N VAL A 111 4.59 11.90 -2.75
CA VAL A 111 4.41 11.02 -3.90
C VAL A 111 4.91 9.60 -3.60
N ARG A 112 6.06 9.49 -2.93
CA ARG A 112 6.62 8.19 -2.53
C ARG A 112 5.69 7.45 -1.55
N THR A 113 5.20 8.15 -0.53
CA THR A 113 4.27 7.61 0.47
C THR A 113 2.97 7.15 -0.18
N GLU A 114 2.38 8.01 -1.03
CA GLU A 114 1.20 7.66 -1.79
C GLU A 114 1.41 6.40 -2.62
N SER A 115 2.51 6.32 -3.38
CA SER A 115 2.80 5.14 -4.21
C SER A 115 3.03 3.86 -3.40
N CYS A 116 3.42 3.96 -2.14
CA CYS A 116 3.55 2.81 -1.23
C CYS A 116 2.19 2.29 -0.73
N ASN A 117 1.14 3.07 -0.88
CA ASN A 117 -0.21 2.71 -0.48
C ASN A 117 -1.12 2.32 -1.67
N HIS A 118 -0.55 2.20 -2.88
CA HIS A 118 -1.24 1.67 -4.05
C HIS A 118 -0.99 0.16 -4.15
N HIS A 119 -1.87 -0.66 -3.58
CA HIS A 119 -1.73 -2.11 -3.62
C HIS A 119 -3.09 -2.83 -3.75
N GLY A 120 -3.64 -2.81 -4.97
CA GLY A 120 -4.98 -3.32 -5.27
C GLY A 120 -6.10 -2.41 -4.77
N ILE A 121 -5.87 -1.74 -3.66
CA ILE A 121 -6.69 -0.67 -3.07
C ILE A 121 -5.78 0.50 -2.70
N LEU A 122 -6.36 1.62 -2.30
CA LEU A 122 -5.61 2.72 -1.68
C LEU A 122 -5.57 2.49 -0.17
N THR A 123 -4.54 1.80 0.32
CA THR A 123 -4.41 1.47 1.74
C THR A 123 -4.08 2.70 2.58
N ASP A 124 -4.46 2.68 3.85
CA ASP A 124 -4.07 3.65 4.87
C ASP A 124 -2.59 3.56 5.22
N CYS A 125 -2.07 2.35 5.32
CA CYS A 125 -0.69 2.09 5.71
C CYS A 125 -0.17 0.77 5.11
N PRO A 126 1.15 0.65 4.82
CA PRO A 126 1.70 -0.56 4.22
C PRO A 126 2.41 -1.49 5.21
N GLN A 127 2.74 -1.03 6.44
CA GLN A 127 3.70 -1.73 7.30
C GLN A 127 3.10 -2.55 8.43
N ARG A 128 1.92 -2.17 8.92
CA ARG A 128 1.28 -2.78 10.10
C ARG A 128 0.10 -3.68 9.71
N ASP A 129 -0.60 -4.22 10.68
CA ASP A 129 -1.71 -5.16 10.52
C ASP A 129 -3.08 -4.54 10.18
N GLU A 130 -3.08 -3.36 9.57
CA GLU A 130 -4.27 -2.65 9.10
C GLU A 130 -4.46 -2.83 7.59
N ARG A 131 -3.83 -2.04 6.76
CA ARG A 131 -3.79 -2.15 5.29
C ARG A 131 -5.16 -2.18 4.64
N MET A 132 -6.05 -1.30 5.10
CA MET A 132 -7.44 -1.22 4.64
C MET A 132 -7.69 0.01 3.78
N GLY A 133 -8.72 -0.07 2.95
CA GLY A 133 -9.18 1.03 2.12
C GLY A 133 -10.09 1.98 2.89
N TRP A 134 -9.58 2.70 3.88
CA TRP A 134 -10.34 3.69 4.64
C TRP A 134 -10.80 4.84 3.76
N LEU A 135 -12.09 5.12 3.76
CA LEU A 135 -12.68 6.20 2.94
C LEU A 135 -12.27 7.58 3.41
N ASN A 136 -11.97 7.75 4.70
CA ASN A 136 -11.43 9.01 5.23
C ASN A 136 -10.07 9.35 4.61
N ASP A 137 -9.16 8.38 4.62
CA ASP A 137 -7.84 8.52 3.98
C ASP A 137 -7.98 8.78 2.48
N LEU A 138 -8.88 8.07 1.83
CA LEU A 138 -9.19 8.28 0.43
C LEU A 138 -9.71 9.68 0.16
N SER A 139 -10.72 10.15 0.88
CA SER A 139 -11.31 11.49 0.70
C SER A 139 -10.27 12.60 0.86
N SER A 140 -9.44 12.51 1.89
CA SER A 140 -8.46 13.54 2.23
C SER A 140 -7.33 13.66 1.20
N ARG A 141 -6.96 12.57 0.50
CA ARG A 141 -5.82 12.57 -0.44
C ARG A 141 -6.20 12.53 -1.91
N LEU A 142 -7.48 12.36 -2.28
CA LEU A 142 -7.91 12.23 -3.68
C LEU A 142 -7.37 13.34 -4.58
N PHE A 143 -7.39 14.59 -4.13
CA PHE A 143 -6.88 15.71 -4.90
C PHE A 143 -5.38 15.58 -5.19
N GLN A 144 -4.58 15.22 -4.18
CA GLN A 144 -3.15 14.95 -4.32
C GLN A 144 -2.91 13.76 -5.26
N THR A 145 -3.66 12.69 -5.07
CA THR A 145 -3.57 11.46 -5.87
C THR A 145 -3.79 11.74 -7.35
N CYS A 146 -4.87 12.46 -7.69
CA CYS A 146 -5.20 12.83 -9.07
C CYS A 146 -4.19 13.78 -9.74
N ASN A 147 -3.48 14.58 -8.96
CA ASN A 147 -2.46 15.47 -9.50
C ASN A 147 -1.15 14.76 -9.80
N ASN A 148 -0.89 13.64 -9.14
CA ASN A 148 0.39 12.93 -9.23
C ASN A 148 0.33 11.60 -9.98
N PHE A 149 -0.87 10.98 -10.09
CA PHE A 149 -1.02 9.66 -10.70
C PHE A 149 -2.20 9.63 -11.67
N GLY A 150 -2.07 8.84 -12.74
CA GLY A 150 -3.19 8.45 -13.61
C GLY A 150 -4.02 7.40 -12.90
N MET A 151 -5.27 7.75 -12.60
CA MET A 151 -6.14 6.96 -11.72
C MET A 151 -7.36 6.38 -12.45
N GLU A 152 -7.47 6.56 -13.75
CA GLU A 152 -8.65 6.25 -14.55
C GLU A 152 -9.22 4.86 -14.24
N ILE A 153 -8.44 3.82 -14.50
CA ILE A 153 -8.83 2.42 -14.27
C ILE A 153 -8.96 2.10 -12.78
N PHE A 154 -8.14 2.76 -11.96
CA PHE A 154 -8.15 2.50 -10.53
C PHE A 154 -9.39 3.10 -9.85
N PHE A 155 -9.93 4.17 -10.39
CA PHE A 155 -11.18 4.77 -9.92
C PHE A 155 -12.39 3.88 -10.18
N GLU A 156 -12.47 3.20 -11.33
CA GLU A 156 -13.50 2.20 -11.59
C GLU A 156 -13.48 1.14 -10.49
N LYS A 157 -12.32 0.54 -10.26
CA LYS A 157 -12.14 -0.51 -9.26
C LYS A 157 -12.52 -0.05 -7.85
N ILE A 158 -12.09 1.15 -7.41
CA ILE A 158 -12.42 1.67 -6.08
C ILE A 158 -13.92 1.94 -5.95
N THR A 159 -14.56 2.44 -7.01
CA THR A 159 -16.00 2.68 -7.04
C THR A 159 -16.78 1.38 -6.88
N ASP A 160 -16.34 0.31 -7.52
CA ASP A 160 -16.93 -1.03 -7.37
C ASP A 160 -16.78 -1.52 -5.93
N ASP A 161 -15.56 -1.43 -5.36
CA ASP A 161 -15.31 -1.82 -3.98
C ASP A 161 -16.23 -1.06 -2.99
N ILE A 162 -16.43 0.24 -3.18
CA ILE A 162 -17.32 1.05 -2.34
C ILE A 162 -18.78 0.60 -2.53
N THR A 163 -19.18 0.42 -3.78
CA THR A 163 -20.52 0.00 -4.14
C THR A 163 -20.90 -1.35 -3.52
N ASP A 164 -19.96 -2.29 -3.49
CA ASP A 164 -20.14 -3.61 -2.89
C ASP A 164 -20.37 -3.55 -1.36
N THR A 165 -20.03 -2.43 -0.72
CA THR A 165 -20.31 -2.21 0.70
C THR A 165 -21.68 -1.58 0.97
N MET A 166 -22.38 -1.11 -0.08
CA MET A 166 -23.63 -0.38 0.04
C MET A 166 -24.77 -1.30 0.45
N ASP A 167 -25.53 -0.90 1.44
CA ASP A 167 -26.75 -1.58 1.85
C ASP A 167 -27.97 -1.15 1.00
N GLU A 168 -29.12 -1.74 1.28
CA GLU A 168 -30.38 -1.47 0.57
C GLU A 168 -30.88 -0.02 0.72
N ASN A 169 -30.46 0.68 1.77
CA ASN A 169 -30.79 2.08 2.03
C ASN A 169 -29.82 3.08 1.42
N GLY A 170 -28.73 2.59 0.82
CA GLY A 170 -27.69 3.42 0.22
C GLY A 170 -26.51 3.74 1.15
N ALA A 171 -26.51 3.24 2.38
CA ALA A 171 -25.40 3.46 3.31
C ALA A 171 -24.19 2.61 2.92
N ILE A 172 -23.01 3.24 2.89
CA ILE A 172 -21.73 2.58 2.60
C ILE A 172 -20.88 2.45 3.87
N LYS A 173 -19.95 1.51 3.84
CA LYS A 173 -19.05 1.27 4.98
C LYS A 173 -17.89 2.29 4.98
N ASP A 174 -17.20 2.36 6.11
CA ASP A 174 -16.02 3.22 6.29
C ASP A 174 -14.75 2.68 5.62
N THR A 175 -14.74 1.40 5.25
CA THR A 175 -13.67 0.77 4.47
C THR A 175 -14.22 0.07 3.22
N ALA A 176 -13.48 0.14 2.12
CA ALA A 176 -13.78 -0.56 0.88
C ALA A 176 -12.51 -1.17 0.24
N PRO A 177 -12.47 -2.49 0.00
CA PRO A 177 -13.48 -3.50 0.36
C PRO A 177 -13.72 -3.56 1.88
N TYR A 178 -14.93 -3.96 2.27
CA TYR A 178 -15.26 -4.09 3.69
C TYR A 178 -14.62 -5.35 4.28
N TYR A 179 -13.79 -5.15 5.29
CA TYR A 179 -13.20 -6.23 6.08
C TYR A 179 -13.40 -6.02 7.58
N LEU A 180 -13.13 -4.82 8.05
CA LEU A 180 -13.25 -4.42 9.44
C LEU A 180 -13.71 -2.94 9.49
N GLY A 181 -14.30 -2.55 10.58
CA GLY A 181 -14.97 -1.28 10.75
C GLY A 181 -16.46 -1.58 10.88
N GLY A 182 -17.33 -0.70 10.57
CA GLY A 182 -18.71 -1.12 10.61
C GLY A 182 -19.74 -0.03 10.58
N ASN A 183 -19.30 1.17 10.76
CA ASN A 183 -20.21 2.30 10.77
C ASN A 183 -20.28 2.95 9.41
N VAL A 184 -21.43 3.52 9.11
CA VAL A 184 -21.58 4.44 7.99
C VAL A 184 -20.63 5.60 8.24
N ALA A 185 -19.70 5.78 7.33
CA ALA A 185 -18.61 6.75 7.49
C ALA A 185 -18.98 8.11 6.89
N ASP A 186 -19.99 8.73 7.42
CA ASP A 186 -20.35 10.09 7.04
C ASP A 186 -19.58 11.11 7.94
N PRO A 187 -18.92 12.16 7.40
CA PRO A 187 -18.89 12.62 5.99
C PRO A 187 -17.80 11.99 5.11
N VAL A 188 -16.98 11.07 5.63
CA VAL A 188 -15.82 10.54 4.89
C VAL A 188 -16.22 9.68 3.68
N SER A 189 -17.42 9.15 3.67
CA SER A 189 -18.03 8.43 2.54
C SER A 189 -18.22 9.31 1.29
N VAL A 190 -18.06 10.63 1.40
CA VAL A 190 -18.06 11.56 0.25
C VAL A 190 -17.01 11.18 -0.81
N ALA A 191 -16.01 10.39 -0.46
CA ALA A 191 -15.09 9.79 -1.43
C ALA A 191 -15.82 9.15 -2.61
N TYR A 192 -16.96 8.53 -2.38
CA TYR A 192 -17.78 7.90 -3.41
C TYR A 192 -18.19 8.87 -4.52
N LEU A 193 -18.68 10.06 -4.15
CA LEU A 193 -19.02 11.12 -5.12
C LEU A 193 -17.79 11.80 -5.71
N LEU A 194 -16.74 12.00 -4.89
CA LEU A 194 -15.53 12.69 -5.33
C LEU A 194 -14.79 11.89 -6.42
N ILE A 195 -14.81 10.57 -6.36
CA ILE A 195 -14.20 9.74 -7.41
C ILE A 195 -14.86 10.00 -8.75
N GLY A 196 -16.22 9.95 -8.83
CA GLY A 196 -16.94 10.25 -10.05
C GLY A 196 -16.67 11.67 -10.57
N LYS A 197 -16.66 12.65 -9.66
CA LYS A 197 -16.32 14.03 -10.01
C LYS A 197 -14.89 14.13 -10.60
N PHE A 198 -13.88 13.55 -9.96
CA PHE A 198 -12.51 13.61 -10.46
C PHE A 198 -12.30 12.79 -11.75
N ALA A 199 -13.00 11.68 -11.92
CA ALA A 199 -13.00 10.92 -13.18
C ALA A 199 -13.47 11.81 -14.34
N TYR A 200 -14.57 12.52 -14.17
CA TYR A 200 -15.06 13.46 -15.15
C TYR A 200 -14.13 14.66 -15.37
N GLU A 201 -13.73 15.36 -14.30
CA GLU A 201 -12.95 16.60 -14.41
C GLU A 201 -11.53 16.38 -14.96
N ARG A 202 -10.92 15.22 -14.68
CA ARG A 202 -9.52 14.95 -15.04
C ARG A 202 -9.38 14.13 -16.34
N TYR A 203 -10.36 13.28 -16.63
CA TYR A 203 -10.26 12.33 -17.73
C TYR A 203 -11.40 12.44 -18.74
N GLY A 204 -12.43 13.26 -18.45
CA GLY A 204 -13.65 13.34 -19.27
C GLY A 204 -14.49 12.05 -19.23
N ASP A 205 -14.23 11.18 -18.24
CA ASP A 205 -14.90 9.90 -18.11
C ASP A 205 -16.20 10.03 -17.33
N THR A 206 -17.34 9.82 -18.02
CA THR A 206 -18.67 9.88 -17.43
C THR A 206 -19.19 8.50 -16.99
N ARG A 207 -18.53 7.41 -17.40
CA ARG A 207 -19.02 6.03 -17.18
C ARG A 207 -19.27 5.74 -15.70
N ILE A 208 -18.35 6.09 -14.82
CA ILE A 208 -18.50 5.89 -13.37
C ILE A 208 -19.76 6.59 -12.84
N ILE A 209 -20.04 7.81 -13.33
CA ILE A 209 -21.23 8.57 -12.91
C ILE A 209 -22.49 7.93 -13.47
N GLU A 210 -22.51 7.58 -14.76
CA GLU A 210 -23.67 7.00 -15.46
C GLU A 210 -24.07 5.67 -14.82
N GLU A 211 -23.11 4.77 -14.60
CA GLU A 211 -23.33 3.45 -14.02
C GLU A 211 -23.77 3.49 -12.56
N ASN A 212 -23.31 4.48 -11.80
CA ASN A 212 -23.59 4.59 -10.39
C ASN A 212 -24.62 5.69 -10.02
N TYR A 213 -25.21 6.38 -10.97
CA TYR A 213 -26.10 7.50 -10.70
C TYR A 213 -27.27 7.16 -9.77
N GLY A 214 -27.90 6.01 -9.98
CA GLY A 214 -28.97 5.53 -9.11
C GLY A 214 -28.51 5.28 -7.66
N LYS A 215 -27.29 4.79 -7.49
CA LYS A 215 -26.69 4.54 -6.19
C LYS A 215 -26.28 5.85 -5.49
N TYR A 216 -25.75 6.80 -6.25
CA TYR A 216 -25.45 8.15 -5.73
C TYR A 216 -26.71 8.84 -5.18
N LYS A 217 -27.84 8.72 -5.87
CA LYS A 217 -29.11 9.25 -5.36
C LYS A 217 -29.63 8.57 -4.12
N LYS A 218 -29.30 7.31 -3.91
CA LYS A 218 -29.65 6.60 -2.67
C LYS A 218 -28.75 7.01 -1.51
N TRP A 219 -27.48 7.30 -1.81
CA TRP A 219 -26.52 7.71 -0.79
C TRP A 219 -26.76 9.13 -0.28
N VAL A 220 -27.23 10.06 -1.13
CA VAL A 220 -27.61 11.44 -0.78
C VAL A 220 -28.95 11.47 -0.06
#